data_f998f5fcd5a7f0870f5014e93b19dad3
#
_entry.id   f998f5fcd5a7f0870f5014e93b19dad3
#
_cell.length_a   1.000
_cell.length_b   1.000
_cell.length_c   1.000
_cell.angle_alpha   90.00
_cell.angle_beta   90.00
_cell.angle_gamma   90.00
#
_symmetry.space_group_name_H-M   'P 1'
#
loop_
_entity.id
_entity.type
_entity.pdbx_description
1 polymer ?
#
loop_
_entity_poly.entity_id
_entity_poly.type
_entity_poly.pdbx_seq_one_letter_code
_entity_poly.pdbx_strand_id
1 'polypeptide(L)'
;MIYAFWNNKGGTGKTSLSFQTITRYAEKHEGENVLVIDLCPQANLSELFLGGLVGMGSANLNSLYGENRKSVGGYFQDRLPSPFTVPLIDANNYIIKPNKYNSAISDNIDILAGDPIVELQTNSIATLANTQLPGTDTWISVINWITDFIKILDGKYEVIFLDCNPSFSIYTQIAISSADRLILPVMADDSSRRALQNAFSLVYGIKMPSSIYQQYSFAAKLKEANRKLPVIHCIVKNRLTQYMGTSSAYQSVLLSIDQDVRNVMKSNPDIFSFSN
;
A
#
# COMPACT_ATOMS: atom_id res chain seq x y z
N MET A 1 11.34 5.03 7.33
CA MET A 1 11.11 3.69 6.73
C MET A 1 9.66 3.57 6.30
N ILE A 2 9.39 3.07 5.06
CA ILE A 2 8.04 3.02 4.48
C ILE A 2 7.64 1.56 4.23
N TYR A 3 6.55 1.12 4.87
CA TYR A 3 5.99 -0.23 4.74
C TYR A 3 4.66 -0.18 3.98
N ALA A 4 4.46 -1.07 3.01
CA ALA A 4 3.18 -1.22 2.33
C ALA A 4 2.55 -2.59 2.61
N PHE A 5 1.29 -2.59 3.04
CA PHE A 5 0.47 -3.80 3.14
C PHE A 5 -0.23 -4.02 1.81
N TRP A 6 0.09 -5.11 1.14
CA TRP A 6 -0.53 -5.43 -0.13
C TRP A 6 -0.69 -6.92 -0.37
N ASN A 7 -1.73 -7.29 -1.07
CA ASN A 7 -1.94 -8.60 -1.67
C ASN A 7 -2.93 -8.45 -2.81
N ASN A 8 -2.69 -9.15 -3.92
CA ASN A 8 -3.55 -9.13 -5.11
C ASN A 8 -4.88 -9.91 -4.93
N LYS A 9 -5.25 -10.22 -3.69
CA LYS A 9 -6.52 -10.88 -3.31
C LYS A 9 -7.26 -10.07 -2.27
N GLY A 10 -8.55 -9.83 -2.50
CA GLY A 10 -9.45 -9.27 -1.51
C GLY A 10 -9.75 -10.25 -0.36
N GLY A 11 -10.14 -9.73 0.78
CA GLY A 11 -10.59 -10.54 1.91
C GLY A 11 -9.50 -11.29 2.70
N THR A 12 -8.21 -11.05 2.43
CA THR A 12 -7.09 -11.65 3.18
C THR A 12 -6.94 -11.12 4.62
N GLY A 13 -7.79 -10.17 5.01
CA GLY A 13 -7.70 -9.50 6.31
C GLY A 13 -6.59 -8.43 6.37
N LYS A 14 -6.15 -7.93 5.21
CA LYS A 14 -5.11 -6.90 5.08
C LYS A 14 -5.38 -5.69 5.99
N THR A 15 -6.53 -5.05 5.86
CA THR A 15 -6.90 -3.85 6.63
C THR A 15 -6.93 -4.09 8.14
N SER A 16 -7.47 -5.24 8.61
CA SER A 16 -7.44 -5.60 10.03
C SER A 16 -6.01 -5.83 10.54
N LEU A 17 -5.17 -6.47 9.72
CA LEU A 17 -3.75 -6.67 10.02
C LEU A 17 -3.01 -5.34 10.05
N SER A 18 -3.24 -4.46 9.07
CA SER A 18 -2.64 -3.12 9.02
C SER A 18 -3.00 -2.34 10.27
N PHE A 19 -4.29 -2.27 10.61
CA PHE A 19 -4.77 -1.55 11.79
C PHE A 19 -4.10 -2.03 13.08
N GLN A 20 -4.13 -3.35 13.34
CA GLN A 20 -3.53 -3.94 14.54
C GLN A 20 -2.01 -3.76 14.60
N THR A 21 -1.33 -3.90 13.47
CA THR A 21 0.12 -3.72 13.40
C THR A 21 0.51 -2.28 13.68
N ILE A 22 -0.17 -1.33 13.06
CA ILE A 22 0.13 0.10 13.17
C ILE A 22 -0.16 0.61 14.59
N THR A 23 -1.33 0.29 15.14
CA THR A 23 -1.68 0.70 16.50
C THR A 23 -0.71 0.13 17.52
N ARG A 24 -0.37 -1.17 17.40
CA ARG A 24 0.58 -1.82 18.29
C ARG A 24 2.01 -1.30 18.14
N TYR A 25 2.41 -0.95 16.91
CA TYR A 25 3.70 -0.30 16.67
C TYR A 25 3.78 1.05 17.38
N ALA A 26 2.79 1.91 17.17
CA ALA A 26 2.74 3.24 17.76
C ALA A 26 2.72 3.23 19.30
N GLU A 27 1.98 2.28 19.90
CA GLU A 27 1.98 2.08 21.36
C GLU A 27 3.35 1.68 21.93
N LYS A 28 4.15 0.94 21.16
CA LYS A 28 5.48 0.50 21.60
C LYS A 28 6.59 1.50 21.29
N HIS A 29 6.32 2.46 20.43
CA HIS A 29 7.25 3.47 19.92
C HIS A 29 6.70 4.87 20.11
N GLU A 30 6.32 5.23 21.36
CA GLU A 30 5.69 6.50 21.71
C GLU A 30 6.52 7.74 21.32
N GLY A 31 7.85 7.58 21.18
CA GLY A 31 8.76 8.66 20.76
C GLY A 31 8.87 8.84 19.24
N GLU A 32 8.21 8.00 18.43
CA GLU A 32 8.26 8.03 16.97
C GLU A 32 6.93 8.55 16.40
N ASN A 33 6.99 9.47 15.44
CA ASN A 33 5.82 9.89 14.69
C ASN A 33 5.52 8.89 13.58
N VAL A 34 4.29 8.45 13.51
CA VAL A 34 3.81 7.46 12.56
C VAL A 34 2.81 8.10 11.59
N LEU A 35 3.06 7.97 10.29
CA LEU A 35 2.09 8.35 9.27
C LEU A 35 1.43 7.11 8.67
N VAL A 36 0.12 7.13 8.60
CA VAL A 36 -0.69 6.14 7.88
C VAL A 36 -1.20 6.78 6.58
N ILE A 37 -1.03 6.11 5.45
CA ILE A 37 -1.61 6.54 4.18
C ILE A 37 -2.53 5.41 3.67
N ASP A 38 -3.81 5.68 3.64
CA ASP A 38 -4.82 4.74 3.15
C ASP A 38 -5.08 5.00 1.65
N LEU A 39 -4.52 4.15 0.79
CA LEU A 39 -4.68 4.22 -0.66
C LEU A 39 -5.79 3.28 -1.18
N CYS A 40 -6.59 2.74 -0.28
CA CYS A 40 -7.75 1.94 -0.65
C CYS A 40 -8.97 2.86 -0.86
N PRO A 41 -9.63 2.83 -2.04
CA PRO A 41 -10.83 3.65 -2.29
C PRO A 41 -11.97 3.35 -1.31
N GLN A 42 -12.02 2.16 -0.74
CA GLN A 42 -13.03 1.82 0.28
C GLN A 42 -12.76 2.47 1.64
N ALA A 43 -11.55 2.99 1.88
CA ALA A 43 -11.14 3.73 3.07
C ALA A 43 -11.45 3.02 4.41
N ASN A 44 -11.50 1.69 4.40
CA ASN A 44 -11.85 0.90 5.58
C ASN A 44 -10.83 1.07 6.73
N LEU A 45 -9.55 1.26 6.42
CA LEU A 45 -8.53 1.52 7.42
C LEU A 45 -8.75 2.88 8.07
N SER A 46 -9.04 3.89 7.26
CA SER A 46 -9.38 5.24 7.75
C SER A 46 -10.59 5.24 8.65
N GLU A 47 -11.65 4.52 8.26
CA GLU A 47 -12.86 4.37 9.09
C GLU A 47 -12.53 3.76 10.45
N LEU A 48 -11.68 2.72 10.51
CA LEU A 48 -11.25 2.11 11.78
C LEU A 48 -10.50 3.10 12.66
N PHE A 49 -9.56 3.86 12.11
CA PHE A 49 -8.83 4.89 12.86
C PHE A 49 -9.73 6.00 13.38
N LEU A 50 -10.76 6.35 12.64
CA LEU A 50 -11.69 7.45 12.99
C LEU A 50 -12.84 7.01 13.91
N GLY A 51 -12.81 5.79 14.46
CA GLY A 51 -13.78 5.32 15.46
C GLY A 51 -14.45 4.00 15.10
N GLY A 52 -14.32 3.48 13.89
CA GLY A 52 -14.97 2.26 13.45
C GLY A 52 -16.49 2.30 13.59
N LEU A 53 -17.10 1.15 13.83
CA LEU A 53 -18.57 1.03 13.97
C LEU A 53 -19.13 1.72 15.23
N VAL A 54 -18.38 1.69 16.34
CA VAL A 54 -18.86 2.19 17.63
C VAL A 54 -18.68 3.70 17.78
N GLY A 55 -17.57 4.23 17.25
CA GLY A 55 -17.19 5.64 17.39
C GLY A 55 -17.55 6.50 16.18
N MET A 56 -18.58 6.14 15.40
CA MET A 56 -19.05 6.90 14.22
C MET A 56 -17.98 7.09 13.13
N GLY A 57 -17.08 6.13 12.96
CA GLY A 57 -15.94 6.22 12.03
C GLY A 57 -16.32 6.60 10.60
N SER A 58 -17.42 6.05 10.07
CA SER A 58 -17.94 6.38 8.74
C SER A 58 -18.42 7.85 8.65
N ALA A 59 -19.12 8.35 9.66
CA ALA A 59 -19.56 9.76 9.71
C ALA A 59 -18.36 10.70 9.83
N ASN A 60 -17.40 10.37 10.69
CA ASN A 60 -16.15 11.12 10.86
C ASN A 60 -15.34 11.16 9.55
N LEU A 61 -15.23 10.03 8.87
CA LEU A 61 -14.55 9.93 7.58
C LEU A 61 -15.25 10.81 6.52
N ASN A 62 -16.57 10.72 6.42
CA ASN A 62 -17.34 11.53 5.47
C ASN A 62 -17.20 13.04 5.71
N SER A 63 -17.00 13.47 6.97
CA SER A 63 -16.77 14.88 7.29
C SER A 63 -15.47 15.45 6.70
N LEU A 64 -14.53 14.59 6.29
CA LEU A 64 -13.27 14.98 5.66
C LEU A 64 -13.42 15.29 4.15
N TYR A 65 -14.54 14.91 3.55
CA TYR A 65 -14.77 14.98 2.10
C TYR A 65 -15.46 16.28 1.64
N GLY A 66 -15.43 17.34 2.46
CA GLY A 66 -15.96 18.67 2.13
C GLY A 66 -15.15 19.40 1.04
N GLU A 67 -15.36 20.74 0.94
CA GLU A 67 -14.66 21.58 -0.04
C GLU A 67 -13.13 21.47 0.04
N ASN A 68 -12.59 21.48 1.26
CA ASN A 68 -11.18 21.22 1.52
C ASN A 68 -10.98 19.74 1.86
N ARG A 69 -11.06 18.89 0.86
CA ARG A 69 -11.02 17.43 0.98
C ARG A 69 -9.70 16.95 1.61
N LYS A 70 -9.75 16.54 2.88
CA LYS A 70 -8.58 16.11 3.67
C LYS A 70 -8.38 14.59 3.52
N SER A 71 -7.93 14.18 2.34
CA SER A 71 -7.80 12.77 1.97
C SER A 71 -6.79 12.59 0.85
N VAL A 72 -6.42 11.34 0.57
CA VAL A 72 -5.60 11.00 -0.59
C VAL A 72 -6.26 11.41 -1.91
N GLY A 73 -7.61 11.32 -1.99
CA GLY A 73 -8.37 11.77 -3.15
C GLY A 73 -8.30 13.28 -3.36
N GLY A 74 -8.32 14.07 -2.27
CA GLY A 74 -8.10 15.52 -2.32
C GLY A 74 -6.71 15.86 -2.83
N TYR A 75 -5.67 15.22 -2.27
CA TYR A 75 -4.30 15.39 -2.75
C TYR A 75 -4.14 15.03 -4.24
N PHE A 76 -4.70 13.90 -4.67
CA PHE A 76 -4.64 13.50 -6.08
C PHE A 76 -5.41 14.48 -6.99
N GLN A 77 -6.52 15.03 -6.53
CA GLN A 77 -7.27 16.04 -7.27
C GLN A 77 -6.42 17.29 -7.52
N ASP A 78 -5.66 17.73 -6.53
CA ASP A 78 -4.78 18.91 -6.65
C ASP A 78 -3.52 18.63 -7.50
N ARG A 79 -3.18 17.35 -7.68
CA ARG A 79 -2.10 16.92 -8.60
C ARG A 79 -2.54 16.90 -10.08
N LEU A 80 -3.82 16.67 -10.37
CA LEU A 80 -4.32 16.50 -11.75
C LEU A 80 -4.01 17.69 -12.69
N PRO A 81 -4.10 18.97 -12.26
CA PRO A 81 -3.76 20.10 -13.13
C PRO A 81 -2.27 20.23 -13.48
N SER A 82 -1.37 19.67 -12.64
CA SER A 82 0.08 19.71 -12.84
C SER A 82 0.71 18.35 -12.53
N PRO A 83 0.37 17.30 -13.30
CA PRO A 83 0.62 15.90 -12.91
C PRO A 83 2.11 15.52 -12.95
N PHE A 84 2.93 16.26 -13.70
CA PHE A 84 4.32 15.92 -13.99
C PHE A 84 5.33 16.77 -13.22
N THR A 85 4.86 17.73 -12.42
CA THR A 85 5.72 18.59 -11.59
C THR A 85 5.44 18.38 -10.11
N VAL A 86 6.42 18.60 -9.25
CA VAL A 86 6.19 18.59 -7.81
C VAL A 86 5.34 19.82 -7.44
N PRO A 87 4.19 19.64 -6.79
CA PRO A 87 3.29 20.76 -6.50
C PRO A 87 3.82 21.62 -5.36
N LEU A 88 3.53 22.91 -5.43
CA LEU A 88 3.71 23.84 -4.32
C LEU A 88 2.48 23.78 -3.41
N ILE A 89 2.39 22.77 -2.57
CA ILE A 89 1.31 22.54 -1.63
C ILE A 89 1.86 22.35 -0.20
N ASP A 90 1.02 22.64 0.79
CA ASP A 90 1.28 22.21 2.15
C ASP A 90 0.63 20.83 2.39
N ALA A 91 1.45 19.78 2.47
CA ALA A 91 0.99 18.42 2.69
C ALA A 91 0.24 18.24 4.03
N ASN A 92 0.49 19.11 5.02
CA ASN A 92 -0.22 19.06 6.30
C ASN A 92 -1.73 19.36 6.16
N ASN A 93 -2.15 20.05 5.09
CA ASN A 93 -3.57 20.32 4.85
C ASN A 93 -4.41 19.05 4.60
N TYR A 94 -3.78 17.95 4.20
CA TYR A 94 -4.46 16.66 3.92
C TYR A 94 -4.36 15.68 5.10
N ILE A 95 -3.48 15.95 6.07
CA ILE A 95 -3.21 15.06 7.19
C ILE A 95 -4.11 15.40 8.35
N ILE A 96 -4.62 14.38 9.01
CA ILE A 96 -5.44 14.52 10.23
C ILE A 96 -4.88 13.69 11.39
N LYS A 97 -5.24 14.08 12.60
CA LYS A 97 -4.98 13.37 13.85
C LYS A 97 -6.17 12.47 14.19
N PRO A 98 -6.08 11.13 14.03
CA PRO A 98 -7.20 10.24 14.36
C PRO A 98 -7.59 10.29 15.85
N ASN A 99 -6.65 10.54 16.74
CA ASN A 99 -6.91 10.66 18.18
C ASN A 99 -7.98 11.72 18.52
N LYS A 100 -8.16 12.75 17.69
CA LYS A 100 -9.22 13.76 17.86
C LYS A 100 -10.64 13.20 17.64
N TYR A 101 -10.76 12.09 16.93
CA TYR A 101 -12.02 11.41 16.62
C TYR A 101 -12.18 10.12 17.44
N ASN A 102 -11.08 9.47 17.77
CA ASN A 102 -11.03 8.20 18.49
C ASN A 102 -9.90 8.23 19.52
N SER A 103 -10.23 8.53 20.75
CA SER A 103 -9.29 8.67 21.87
C SER A 103 -8.53 7.36 22.21
N ALA A 104 -8.96 6.22 21.68
CA ALA A 104 -8.23 4.95 21.82
C ALA A 104 -7.02 4.86 20.90
N ILE A 105 -6.88 5.76 19.93
CA ILE A 105 -5.71 5.80 19.03
C ILE A 105 -4.63 6.68 19.67
N SER A 106 -3.39 6.19 19.61
CA SER A 106 -2.22 6.92 20.10
C SER A 106 -2.05 8.26 19.38
N ASP A 107 -1.62 9.30 20.11
CA ASP A 107 -1.47 10.66 19.59
C ASP A 107 -0.27 10.86 18.67
N ASN A 108 0.66 9.89 18.62
CA ASN A 108 1.78 9.88 17.69
C ASN A 108 1.41 9.37 16.28
N ILE A 109 0.14 9.00 16.04
CA ILE A 109 -0.36 8.60 14.72
C ILE A 109 -1.01 9.79 14.02
N ASP A 110 -0.58 10.04 12.79
CA ASP A 110 -1.24 10.91 11.81
C ASP A 110 -1.73 10.05 10.64
N ILE A 111 -2.81 10.48 9.95
CA ILE A 111 -3.34 9.76 8.79
C ILE A 111 -3.63 10.69 7.61
N LEU A 112 -3.22 10.27 6.41
CA LEU A 112 -3.77 10.69 5.13
C LEU A 112 -4.89 9.72 4.79
N ALA A 113 -6.13 10.15 4.98
CA ALA A 113 -7.31 9.28 4.89
C ALA A 113 -7.57 8.81 3.46
N GLY A 114 -8.08 7.58 3.33
CA GLY A 114 -8.59 7.03 2.08
C GLY A 114 -9.81 7.78 1.57
N ASP A 115 -10.14 7.59 0.29
CA ASP A 115 -11.22 8.34 -0.35
C ASP A 115 -11.81 7.57 -1.54
N PRO A 116 -13.13 7.37 -1.60
CA PRO A 116 -13.79 6.73 -2.72
C PRO A 116 -13.57 7.42 -4.08
N ILE A 117 -13.29 8.73 -4.10
CA ILE A 117 -13.03 9.47 -5.35
C ILE A 117 -11.80 8.98 -6.09
N VAL A 118 -10.85 8.32 -5.41
CA VAL A 118 -9.65 7.72 -6.03
C VAL A 118 -10.02 6.72 -7.12
N GLU A 119 -11.13 6.00 -6.96
CA GLU A 119 -11.63 5.08 -7.99
C GLU A 119 -12.03 5.82 -9.25
N LEU A 120 -12.71 6.97 -9.12
CA LEU A 120 -13.09 7.83 -10.25
C LEU A 120 -11.86 8.48 -10.92
N GLN A 121 -10.84 8.83 -10.14
CA GLN A 121 -9.61 9.44 -10.63
C GLN A 121 -8.71 8.44 -11.36
N THR A 122 -8.90 7.13 -11.14
CA THR A 122 -8.01 6.06 -11.63
C THR A 122 -7.77 6.14 -13.14
N ASN A 123 -8.82 6.31 -13.93
CA ASN A 123 -8.70 6.37 -15.39
C ASN A 123 -7.93 7.61 -15.85
N SER A 124 -8.18 8.77 -15.23
CA SER A 124 -7.49 10.02 -15.54
C SER A 124 -6.00 9.91 -15.20
N ILE A 125 -5.67 9.40 -14.02
CA ILE A 125 -4.28 9.20 -13.57
C ILE A 125 -3.56 8.20 -14.48
N ALA A 126 -4.21 7.07 -14.84
CA ALA A 126 -3.63 6.09 -15.74
C ALA A 126 -3.39 6.64 -17.16
N THR A 127 -4.31 7.47 -17.66
CA THR A 127 -4.14 8.16 -18.94
C THR A 127 -2.95 9.12 -18.90
N LEU A 128 -2.85 9.94 -17.86
CA LEU A 128 -1.72 10.86 -17.67
C LEU A 128 -0.39 10.10 -17.60
N ALA A 129 -0.34 8.99 -16.84
CA ALA A 129 0.85 8.17 -16.70
C ALA A 129 1.32 7.54 -18.02
N ASN A 130 0.40 7.30 -18.97
CA ASN A 130 0.71 6.69 -20.27
C ASN A 130 0.75 7.69 -21.45
N THR A 131 0.57 8.99 -21.18
CA THR A 131 0.72 10.04 -22.19
C THR A 131 2.20 10.16 -22.57
N GLN A 132 2.49 10.32 -23.87
CA GLN A 132 3.85 10.56 -24.33
C GLN A 132 4.09 12.08 -24.47
N LEU A 133 5.05 12.59 -23.70
CA LEU A 133 5.49 13.99 -23.77
C LEU A 133 7.00 14.02 -24.03
N PRO A 134 7.48 14.75 -25.06
CA PRO A 134 8.90 14.88 -25.32
C PRO A 134 9.66 15.40 -24.09
N GLY A 135 10.75 14.73 -23.73
CA GLY A 135 11.61 15.14 -22.61
C GLY A 135 11.04 14.87 -21.20
N THR A 136 9.88 14.21 -21.09
CA THR A 136 9.26 13.90 -19.78
C THR A 136 8.91 12.43 -19.67
N ASP A 137 9.41 11.75 -18.65
CA ASP A 137 8.89 10.46 -18.26
C ASP A 137 7.60 10.66 -17.45
N THR A 138 6.47 10.61 -18.14
CA THR A 138 5.16 10.86 -17.56
C THR A 138 4.75 9.78 -16.58
N TRP A 139 5.13 8.52 -16.86
CA TRP A 139 4.83 7.41 -15.97
C TRP A 139 5.53 7.59 -14.62
N ILE A 140 6.84 7.86 -14.63
CA ILE A 140 7.60 8.04 -13.39
C ILE A 140 7.15 9.28 -12.61
N SER A 141 6.77 10.34 -13.32
CA SER A 141 6.25 11.56 -12.69
C SER A 141 4.96 11.28 -11.90
N VAL A 142 4.05 10.49 -12.48
CA VAL A 142 2.80 10.09 -11.81
C VAL A 142 3.05 9.08 -10.70
N ILE A 143 3.89 8.08 -10.94
CA ILE A 143 4.22 7.05 -9.92
C ILE A 143 4.85 7.65 -8.67
N ASN A 144 5.49 8.80 -8.77
CA ASN A 144 6.13 9.49 -7.65
C ASN A 144 5.16 10.32 -6.77
N TRP A 145 3.88 10.42 -7.07
CA TRP A 145 2.98 11.34 -6.36
C TRP A 145 3.00 11.16 -4.83
N ILE A 146 2.95 9.93 -4.32
CA ILE A 146 3.05 9.69 -2.87
C ILE A 146 4.49 9.89 -2.37
N THR A 147 5.49 9.54 -3.15
CA THR A 147 6.90 9.86 -2.83
C THR A 147 7.11 11.36 -2.69
N ASP A 148 6.53 12.17 -3.59
CA ASP A 148 6.59 13.63 -3.53
C ASP A 148 5.87 14.17 -2.29
N PHE A 149 4.68 13.64 -1.98
CA PHE A 149 3.94 13.98 -0.76
C PHE A 149 4.78 13.74 0.50
N ILE A 150 5.40 12.57 0.59
CA ILE A 150 6.25 12.20 1.74
C ILE A 150 7.48 13.13 1.83
N LYS A 151 8.09 13.50 0.70
CA LYS A 151 9.23 14.42 0.68
C LYS A 151 8.87 15.84 1.16
N ILE A 152 7.66 16.33 0.85
CA ILE A 152 7.17 17.64 1.32
C ILE A 152 7.05 17.65 2.86
N LEU A 153 6.83 16.50 3.49
CA LEU A 153 6.75 16.37 4.95
C LEU A 153 8.11 16.39 5.66
N ASP A 154 9.19 16.43 4.90
CA ASP A 154 10.58 16.70 5.32
C ASP A 154 11.04 15.93 6.58
N GLY A 155 10.85 14.62 6.56
CA GLY A 155 11.33 13.74 7.64
C GLY A 155 10.54 13.83 8.95
N LYS A 156 9.35 14.43 8.94
CA LYS A 156 8.46 14.54 10.10
C LYS A 156 8.09 13.19 10.73
N TYR A 157 8.14 12.10 9.94
CA TYR A 157 7.71 10.76 10.37
C TYR A 157 8.85 9.76 10.25
N GLU A 158 9.12 9.06 11.35
CA GLU A 158 10.13 7.99 11.42
C GLU A 158 9.67 6.74 10.64
N VAL A 159 8.36 6.45 10.69
CA VAL A 159 7.76 5.31 10.01
C VAL A 159 6.47 5.71 9.30
N ILE A 160 6.31 5.18 8.09
CA ILE A 160 5.11 5.39 7.26
C ILE A 160 4.54 4.04 6.88
N PHE A 161 3.24 3.86 7.04
CA PHE A 161 2.50 2.67 6.63
C PHE A 161 1.50 3.00 5.53
N LEU A 162 1.56 2.24 4.44
CA LEU A 162 0.66 2.36 3.30
C LEU A 162 -0.31 1.16 3.30
N ASP A 163 -1.62 1.41 3.32
CA ASP A 163 -2.63 0.38 3.07
C ASP A 163 -3.07 0.42 1.62
N CYS A 164 -2.78 -0.65 0.87
CA CYS A 164 -3.00 -0.69 -0.57
C CYS A 164 -4.28 -1.44 -0.93
N ASN A 165 -4.91 -1.07 -2.04
CA ASN A 165 -6.03 -1.83 -2.60
C ASN A 165 -5.54 -3.21 -3.14
N PRO A 166 -6.38 -4.26 -3.13
CA PRO A 166 -6.03 -5.57 -3.72
C PRO A 166 -5.69 -5.53 -5.22
N SER A 167 -6.29 -4.62 -6.00
CA SER A 167 -5.95 -4.49 -7.43
C SER A 167 -4.50 -3.99 -7.63
N PHE A 168 -3.92 -4.23 -8.80
CA PHE A 168 -2.64 -3.63 -9.22
C PHE A 168 -2.89 -2.42 -10.13
N SER A 169 -3.85 -1.57 -9.74
CA SER A 169 -4.19 -0.32 -10.42
C SER A 169 -3.09 0.73 -10.30
N ILE A 170 -3.23 1.85 -11.01
CA ILE A 170 -2.21 2.91 -11.01
C ILE A 170 -1.94 3.47 -9.60
N TYR A 171 -2.97 3.69 -8.78
CA TYR A 171 -2.77 4.19 -7.41
C TYR A 171 -2.10 3.16 -6.49
N THR A 172 -2.29 1.85 -6.74
CA THR A 172 -1.54 0.79 -6.04
C THR A 172 -0.08 0.75 -6.49
N GLN A 173 0.20 0.97 -7.78
CA GLN A 173 1.56 1.11 -8.28
C GLN A 173 2.25 2.34 -7.66
N ILE A 174 1.55 3.47 -7.52
CA ILE A 174 2.01 4.68 -6.81
C ILE A 174 2.39 4.32 -5.36
N ALA A 175 1.54 3.58 -4.65
CA ALA A 175 1.82 3.15 -3.28
C ALA A 175 3.05 2.24 -3.20
N ILE A 176 3.09 1.19 -3.99
CA ILE A 176 4.17 0.18 -3.98
C ILE A 176 5.51 0.80 -4.37
N SER A 177 5.54 1.73 -5.34
CA SER A 177 6.77 2.42 -5.75
C SER A 177 7.32 3.36 -4.68
N SER A 178 6.48 3.80 -3.74
CA SER A 178 6.87 4.67 -2.63
C SER A 178 7.34 3.89 -1.40
N ALA A 179 7.13 2.58 -1.36
CA ALA A 179 7.48 1.73 -0.24
C ALA A 179 8.95 1.27 -0.29
N ASP A 180 9.56 1.15 0.89
CA ASP A 180 10.83 0.45 1.05
C ASP A 180 10.61 -1.07 1.21
N ARG A 181 9.51 -1.45 1.86
CA ARG A 181 9.22 -2.81 2.28
C ARG A 181 7.78 -3.20 2.07
N LEU A 182 7.54 -4.44 1.62
CA LEU A 182 6.22 -5.04 1.47
C LEU A 182 5.91 -6.02 2.59
N ILE A 183 4.68 -5.95 3.11
CA ILE A 183 4.06 -6.93 4.01
C ILE A 183 2.93 -7.59 3.23
N LEU A 184 3.03 -8.90 3.01
CA LEU A 184 2.11 -9.67 2.18
C LEU A 184 1.25 -10.62 3.04
N PRO A 185 0.01 -10.23 3.41
CA PRO A 185 -0.88 -11.15 4.12
C PRO A 185 -1.40 -12.23 3.16
N VAL A 186 -1.36 -13.49 3.59
CA VAL A 186 -1.86 -14.65 2.87
C VAL A 186 -2.77 -15.49 3.77
N MET A 187 -3.72 -16.18 3.16
CA MET A 187 -4.57 -17.18 3.84
C MET A 187 -4.15 -18.58 3.38
N ALA A 188 -4.56 -19.60 4.14
CA ALA A 188 -4.28 -20.98 3.79
C ALA A 188 -5.30 -21.51 2.75
N ASP A 189 -5.31 -20.91 1.58
CA ASP A 189 -6.12 -21.34 0.44
C ASP A 189 -5.36 -21.15 -0.90
N ASP A 190 -5.75 -21.91 -1.91
CA ASP A 190 -5.10 -21.88 -3.24
C ASP A 190 -5.20 -20.53 -3.94
N SER A 191 -6.24 -19.75 -3.67
CA SER A 191 -6.36 -18.42 -4.26
C SER A 191 -5.36 -17.43 -3.66
N SER A 192 -5.03 -17.56 -2.37
CA SER A 192 -3.95 -16.79 -1.73
C SER A 192 -2.56 -17.20 -2.25
N ARG A 193 -2.36 -18.51 -2.51
CA ARG A 193 -1.14 -18.99 -3.16
C ARG A 193 -0.96 -18.36 -4.55
N ARG A 194 -2.03 -18.38 -5.38
CA ARG A 194 -2.01 -17.72 -6.70
C ARG A 194 -1.79 -16.21 -6.60
N ALA A 195 -2.40 -15.55 -5.61
CA ALA A 195 -2.22 -14.12 -5.39
C ALA A 195 -0.77 -13.76 -5.01
N LEU A 196 -0.09 -14.63 -4.24
CA LEU A 196 1.33 -14.46 -3.95
C LEU A 196 2.20 -14.65 -5.21
N GLN A 197 1.91 -15.65 -6.04
CA GLN A 197 2.59 -15.83 -7.33
C GLN A 197 2.38 -14.62 -8.25
N ASN A 198 1.15 -14.08 -8.29
CA ASN A 198 0.85 -12.84 -8.99
C ASN A 198 1.64 -11.65 -8.44
N ALA A 199 1.85 -11.57 -7.12
CA ALA A 199 2.66 -10.51 -6.51
C ALA A 199 4.12 -10.57 -7.03
N PHE A 200 4.70 -11.75 -7.12
CA PHE A 200 6.04 -11.92 -7.70
C PHE A 200 6.11 -11.49 -9.17
N SER A 201 5.06 -11.78 -9.95
CA SER A 201 5.02 -11.37 -11.36
C SER A 201 4.76 -9.87 -11.51
N LEU A 202 3.75 -9.33 -10.84
CA LEU A 202 3.31 -7.94 -11.00
C LEU A 202 4.34 -6.94 -10.48
N VAL A 203 4.90 -7.18 -9.28
CA VAL A 203 5.85 -6.25 -8.66
C VAL A 203 7.27 -6.47 -9.15
N TYR A 204 7.71 -7.73 -9.28
CA TYR A 204 9.12 -8.05 -9.56
C TYR A 204 9.38 -8.56 -10.98
N GLY A 205 8.34 -8.73 -11.78
CA GLY A 205 8.49 -9.25 -13.16
C GLY A 205 8.95 -10.71 -13.22
N ILE A 206 8.73 -11.50 -12.14
CA ILE A 206 9.17 -12.89 -12.07
C ILE A 206 8.17 -13.80 -12.78
N LYS A 207 8.66 -14.73 -13.62
CA LYS A 207 7.83 -15.70 -14.39
C LYS A 207 6.79 -15.02 -15.28
N MET A 208 7.19 -13.96 -15.97
CA MET A 208 6.31 -13.30 -16.95
C MET A 208 6.03 -14.23 -18.15
N PRO A 209 4.80 -14.17 -18.72
CA PRO A 209 4.39 -15.07 -19.81
C PRO A 209 5.21 -14.94 -21.10
N SER A 210 5.77 -13.76 -21.38
CA SER A 210 6.62 -13.52 -22.55
C SER A 210 7.55 -12.33 -22.33
N SER A 211 8.51 -12.14 -23.25
CA SER A 211 9.45 -11.01 -23.25
C SER A 211 8.74 -9.65 -23.36
N ILE A 212 7.60 -9.58 -24.05
CA ILE A 212 6.79 -8.35 -24.17
C ILE A 212 6.28 -7.94 -22.79
N TYR A 213 5.67 -8.86 -22.04
CA TYR A 213 5.23 -8.54 -20.67
C TYR A 213 6.39 -8.16 -19.76
N GLN A 214 7.55 -8.81 -19.93
CA GLN A 214 8.75 -8.47 -19.17
C GLN A 214 9.20 -7.03 -19.44
N GLN A 215 9.25 -6.61 -20.70
CA GLN A 215 9.69 -5.28 -21.12
C GLN A 215 8.81 -4.17 -20.56
N TYR A 216 7.49 -4.38 -20.52
CA TYR A 216 6.52 -3.39 -20.01
C TYR A 216 6.13 -3.58 -18.54
N SER A 217 6.82 -4.47 -17.82
CA SER A 217 6.53 -4.72 -16.42
C SER A 217 6.82 -3.52 -15.54
N PHE A 218 6.14 -3.44 -14.40
CA PHE A 218 6.39 -2.43 -13.36
C PHE A 218 7.87 -2.43 -12.93
N ALA A 219 8.44 -3.63 -12.74
CA ALA A 219 9.86 -3.79 -12.39
C ALA A 219 10.79 -3.22 -13.47
N ALA A 220 10.51 -3.47 -14.76
CA ALA A 220 11.34 -2.98 -15.85
C ALA A 220 11.29 -1.44 -15.93
N LYS A 221 10.11 -0.85 -15.84
CA LYS A 221 9.92 0.62 -15.83
C LYS A 221 10.62 1.29 -14.64
N LEU A 222 10.53 0.75 -13.43
CA LEU A 222 11.24 1.30 -12.28
C LEU A 222 12.76 1.18 -12.45
N LYS A 223 13.25 0.06 -12.96
CA LYS A 223 14.67 -0.16 -13.23
C LYS A 223 15.21 0.84 -14.27
N GLU A 224 14.48 1.07 -15.35
CA GLU A 224 14.80 2.07 -16.38
C GLU A 224 14.91 3.48 -15.79
N ALA A 225 14.02 3.81 -14.86
CA ALA A 225 14.04 5.07 -14.12
C ALA A 225 15.05 5.11 -12.95
N ASN A 226 15.93 4.12 -12.83
CA ASN A 226 16.90 3.97 -11.72
C ASN A 226 16.24 3.99 -10.33
N ARG A 227 15.02 3.47 -10.21
CA ARG A 227 14.29 3.33 -8.95
C ARG A 227 14.41 1.90 -8.41
N LYS A 228 14.52 1.81 -7.10
CA LYS A 228 14.54 0.51 -6.39
C LYS A 228 13.11 -0.03 -6.25
N LEU A 229 12.97 -1.33 -6.37
CA LEU A 229 11.77 -2.04 -5.96
C LEU A 229 11.75 -2.21 -4.43
N PRO A 230 10.56 -2.19 -3.80
CA PRO A 230 10.47 -2.54 -2.38
C PRO A 230 10.90 -4.00 -2.16
N VAL A 231 11.48 -4.29 -1.01
CA VAL A 231 11.79 -5.68 -0.63
C VAL A 231 10.66 -6.30 0.17
N ILE A 232 10.42 -7.60 0.02
CA ILE A 232 9.46 -8.33 0.83
C ILE A 232 10.02 -8.44 2.26
N HIS A 233 9.33 -7.80 3.20
CA HIS A 233 9.74 -7.78 4.61
C HIS A 233 9.21 -8.99 5.37
N CYS A 234 7.94 -9.34 5.14
CA CYS A 234 7.36 -10.57 5.68
C CYS A 234 6.14 -11.02 4.87
N ILE A 235 5.84 -12.30 4.96
CA ILE A 235 4.63 -12.92 4.44
C ILE A 235 3.84 -13.42 5.65
N VAL A 236 2.70 -12.77 5.92
CA VAL A 236 1.90 -13.02 7.12
C VAL A 236 0.81 -14.04 6.82
N LYS A 237 0.90 -15.23 7.41
CA LYS A 237 -0.16 -16.23 7.37
C LYS A 237 -1.29 -15.78 8.28
N ASN A 238 -2.35 -15.21 7.69
CA ASN A 238 -3.47 -14.60 8.41
C ASN A 238 -4.69 -15.51 8.44
N ARG A 239 -5.60 -15.29 9.40
CA ARG A 239 -6.84 -16.08 9.58
C ARG A 239 -6.58 -17.59 9.70
N LEU A 240 -5.56 -17.97 10.44
CA LEU A 240 -5.33 -19.36 10.78
C LEU A 240 -6.38 -19.81 11.81
N THR A 241 -7.29 -20.71 11.44
CA THR A 241 -8.21 -21.34 12.39
C THR A 241 -7.50 -22.54 13.03
N GLN A 242 -7.27 -22.48 14.33
CA GLN A 242 -6.90 -23.63 15.14
C GLN A 242 -8.19 -24.37 15.54
N TYR A 243 -8.69 -25.22 14.67
CA TYR A 243 -9.61 -26.29 15.09
C TYR A 243 -8.77 -27.53 15.40
N MET A 244 -9.06 -28.24 16.47
CA MET A 244 -8.37 -29.44 16.97
C MET A 244 -7.72 -30.28 15.86
N GLY A 245 -6.42 -30.01 15.56
CA GLY A 245 -5.70 -30.56 14.42
C GLY A 245 -6.05 -29.83 13.12
N THR A 246 -5.06 -29.12 12.55
CA THR A 246 -5.17 -28.53 11.22
C THR A 246 -5.53 -29.63 10.21
N SER A 247 -6.61 -29.47 9.43
CA SER A 247 -6.94 -30.46 8.40
C SER A 247 -5.73 -30.64 7.47
N SER A 248 -5.46 -31.86 7.03
CA SER A 248 -4.32 -32.18 6.15
C SER A 248 -4.30 -31.31 4.88
N ALA A 249 -5.45 -30.93 4.36
CA ALA A 249 -5.61 -30.04 3.22
C ALA A 249 -5.12 -28.61 3.50
N TYR A 250 -5.41 -28.08 4.69
CA TYR A 250 -4.99 -26.75 5.12
C TYR A 250 -3.47 -26.64 5.28
N GLN A 251 -2.86 -27.65 5.91
CA GLN A 251 -1.41 -27.75 6.05
C GLN A 251 -0.71 -27.88 4.68
N SER A 252 -1.27 -28.66 3.76
CA SER A 252 -0.67 -28.85 2.44
C SER A 252 -0.61 -27.57 1.63
N VAL A 253 -1.62 -26.69 1.74
CA VAL A 253 -1.60 -25.38 1.09
C VAL A 253 -0.55 -24.46 1.71
N LEU A 254 -0.44 -24.41 3.04
CA LEU A 254 0.59 -23.62 3.72
C LEU A 254 2.00 -24.08 3.32
N LEU A 255 2.24 -25.40 3.28
CA LEU A 255 3.52 -25.96 2.82
C LEU A 255 3.80 -25.60 1.35
N SER A 256 2.78 -25.59 0.51
CA SER A 256 2.91 -25.17 -0.90
C SER A 256 3.27 -23.68 -1.03
N ILE A 257 2.68 -22.82 -0.20
CA ILE A 257 3.04 -21.38 -0.13
C ILE A 257 4.50 -21.25 0.30
N ASP A 258 4.92 -21.93 1.37
CA ASP A 258 6.30 -21.89 1.85
C ASP A 258 7.30 -22.39 0.77
N GLN A 259 6.94 -23.44 0.04
CA GLN A 259 7.78 -23.96 -1.04
C GLN A 259 7.91 -22.97 -2.20
N ASP A 260 6.81 -22.29 -2.60
CA ASP A 260 6.84 -21.27 -3.64
C ASP A 260 7.75 -20.10 -3.21
N VAL A 261 7.64 -19.64 -1.97
CA VAL A 261 8.51 -18.58 -1.40
C VAL A 261 9.98 -19.00 -1.43
N ARG A 262 10.30 -20.19 -0.92
CA ARG A 262 11.68 -20.72 -0.93
C ARG A 262 12.26 -20.85 -2.34
N ASN A 263 11.45 -21.27 -3.31
CA ASN A 263 11.90 -21.38 -4.70
C ASN A 263 12.22 -20.00 -5.29
N VAL A 264 11.38 -18.98 -5.03
CA VAL A 264 11.65 -17.62 -5.49
C VAL A 264 12.85 -17.03 -4.75
N MET A 265 12.99 -17.26 -3.44
CA MET A 265 14.11 -16.77 -2.63
C MET A 265 15.46 -17.34 -3.10
N LYS A 266 15.51 -18.62 -3.52
CA LYS A 266 16.73 -19.22 -4.06
C LYS A 266 17.20 -18.56 -5.36
N SER A 267 16.27 -18.16 -6.23
CA SER A 267 16.59 -17.57 -7.52
C SER A 267 16.66 -16.04 -7.51
N ASN A 268 16.02 -15.40 -6.52
CA ASN A 268 15.92 -13.94 -6.39
C ASN A 268 16.05 -13.52 -4.91
N PRO A 269 17.19 -13.75 -4.24
CA PRO A 269 17.35 -13.44 -2.83
C PRO A 269 17.20 -11.95 -2.53
N ASP A 270 17.60 -11.09 -3.45
CA ASP A 270 17.65 -9.62 -3.26
C ASP A 270 16.26 -8.97 -3.11
N ILE A 271 15.19 -9.67 -3.48
CA ILE A 271 13.83 -9.14 -3.29
C ILE A 271 13.28 -9.38 -1.88
N PHE A 272 14.02 -10.05 -0.99
CA PHE A 272 13.65 -10.31 0.38
C PHE A 272 14.56 -9.57 1.36
N SER A 273 14.02 -9.11 2.48
CA SER A 273 14.81 -8.52 3.57
C SER A 273 15.22 -9.54 4.65
N PHE A 274 14.91 -10.82 4.45
CA PHE A 274 15.22 -11.93 5.34
C PHE A 274 15.88 -13.07 4.55
N SER A 275 16.71 -13.88 5.22
CA SER A 275 17.35 -15.09 4.68
C SER A 275 16.55 -16.35 5.04
N ASN A 276 16.77 -17.42 4.28
CA ASN A 276 16.21 -18.74 4.57
C ASN A 276 16.71 -19.28 5.92
#